data_838129f41303b45e175e6ca9c5b4d660
#
_entry.id   838129f41303b45e175e6ca9c5b4d660
#
_cell.length_a   1.000
_cell.length_b   1.000
_cell.length_c   1.000
_cell.angle_alpha   90.00
_cell.angle_beta   90.00
_cell.angle_gamma   90.00
#
_symmetry.space_group_name_H-M   'P 1'
#
loop_
_entity.id
_entity.type
_entity.pdbx_description
1 polymer ?
#
loop_
_entity_poly.entity_id
_entity_poly.type
_entity_poly.pdbx_seq_one_letter_code
_entity_poly.pdbx_strand_id
1 'polypeptide(L)'
;YILQARYAGVIFSHETALYLLDLVDREPLQITVTAKGKYNAQKLTEQGVKIYRIKPELHTLGVRELPSPGGHQLRVYNAERTICDMIRSRSNIEIQDYQTALRSYLRLKEKNIPLLMEYAEEFHVAAILRTYLEVLL
;
A
#
# COMPACT_ATOMS: atom_id res chain seq x y z
N TYR A 1 10.12 -12.01 3.00
CA TYR A 1 9.05 -11.80 2.02
C TYR A 1 8.75 -13.03 1.15
N ILE A 2 9.16 -14.21 1.61
CA ILE A 2 8.81 -15.48 0.97
C ILE A 2 7.34 -15.86 1.19
N LEU A 3 6.65 -15.12 1.99
CA LEU A 3 5.27 -15.30 2.37
C LEU A 3 4.33 -15.42 1.16
N GLN A 4 4.57 -14.66 0.09
CA GLN A 4 3.73 -14.70 -1.11
C GLN A 4 3.89 -15.99 -1.92
N ALA A 5 5.00 -16.71 -1.75
CA ALA A 5 5.15 -18.01 -2.39
C ALA A 5 4.14 -19.02 -1.85
N ARG A 6 3.74 -18.85 -0.58
CA ARG A 6 2.75 -19.72 0.07
C ARG A 6 1.33 -19.18 -0.02
N TYR A 7 1.19 -17.85 -0.09
CA TYR A 7 -0.11 -17.18 0.00
C TYR A 7 -0.29 -16.25 -1.19
N ALA A 8 -0.59 -16.85 -2.34
CA ALA A 8 -0.68 -16.12 -3.61
C ALA A 8 -1.79 -15.07 -3.64
N GLY A 9 -2.77 -15.16 -2.74
CA GLY A 9 -3.89 -14.23 -2.71
C GLY A 9 -3.63 -12.93 -1.98
N VAL A 10 -2.41 -12.69 -1.47
CA VAL A 10 -2.09 -11.47 -0.73
C VAL A 10 -1.13 -10.60 -1.53
N ILE A 11 -1.26 -9.29 -1.33
CA ILE A 11 -0.40 -8.28 -1.97
C ILE A 11 0.14 -7.39 -0.86
N PHE A 12 1.44 -7.14 -0.87
CA PHE A 12 2.04 -6.23 0.13
C PHE A 12 1.45 -4.84 -0.03
N SER A 13 1.04 -4.26 1.09
CA SER A 13 0.32 -2.99 1.11
C SER A 13 0.75 -2.12 2.28
N HIS A 14 0.23 -0.90 2.34
CA HIS A 14 0.39 0.03 3.45
C HIS A 14 1.86 0.22 3.82
N GLU A 15 2.23 0.10 5.09
CA GLU A 15 3.60 0.37 5.55
C GLU A 15 4.64 -0.54 4.88
N THR A 16 4.30 -1.81 4.65
CA THR A 16 5.22 -2.72 3.98
C THR A 16 5.46 -2.30 2.53
N ALA A 17 4.40 -1.88 1.82
CA ALA A 17 4.55 -1.36 0.46
C ALA A 17 5.41 -0.09 0.44
N LEU A 18 5.21 0.82 1.39
CA LEU A 18 6.04 2.03 1.48
C LEU A 18 7.52 1.69 1.63
N TYR A 19 7.83 0.72 2.46
CA TYR A 19 9.21 0.30 2.67
C TYR A 19 9.80 -0.35 1.40
N LEU A 20 9.04 -1.25 0.77
CA LEU A 20 9.50 -1.94 -0.43
C LEU A 20 9.68 -0.98 -1.62
N LEU A 21 8.95 0.12 -1.64
CA LEU A 21 9.04 1.15 -2.70
C LEU A 21 10.05 2.25 -2.36
N ASP A 22 10.77 2.12 -1.26
CA ASP A 22 11.74 3.12 -0.78
C ASP A 22 11.12 4.49 -0.48
N LEU A 23 9.87 4.50 -0.08
CA LEU A 23 9.19 5.74 0.33
C LEU A 23 9.38 6.05 1.81
N VAL A 24 9.81 5.07 2.59
CA VAL A 24 10.21 5.23 3.99
C VAL A 24 11.49 4.44 4.23
N ASP A 25 12.31 4.91 5.16
CA ASP A 25 13.61 4.30 5.45
C ASP A 25 13.51 3.16 6.45
N ARG A 26 12.51 3.18 7.30
CA ARG A 26 12.39 2.25 8.41
C ARG A 26 11.56 1.05 8.02
N GLU A 27 12.12 -0.15 8.21
CA GLU A 27 11.37 -1.38 8.02
C GLU A 27 10.23 -1.46 9.05
N PRO A 28 8.99 -1.74 8.61
CA PRO A 28 7.89 -1.84 9.55
C PRO A 28 8.05 -3.02 10.49
N LEU A 29 7.58 -2.86 11.72
CA LEU A 29 7.64 -3.91 12.74
C LEU A 29 6.72 -5.08 12.42
N GLN A 30 5.72 -4.84 11.61
CA GLN A 30 4.72 -5.83 11.25
C GLN A 30 4.50 -5.79 9.73
N ILE A 31 4.49 -6.95 9.10
CA ILE A 31 4.19 -7.05 7.68
C ILE A 31 2.71 -6.75 7.46
N THR A 32 2.40 -5.89 6.48
CA THR A 32 1.04 -5.57 6.11
C THR A 32 0.73 -6.04 4.70
N VAL A 33 -0.39 -6.70 4.53
CA VAL A 33 -0.85 -7.21 3.24
C VAL A 33 -2.33 -6.92 3.06
N THR A 34 -2.79 -6.97 1.82
CA THR A 34 -4.21 -6.83 1.50
C THR A 34 -4.67 -8.10 0.77
N ALA A 35 -5.82 -8.61 1.17
CA ALA A 35 -6.44 -9.79 0.59
C ALA A 35 -7.86 -9.49 0.16
N LYS A 36 -8.40 -10.29 -0.76
CA LYS A 36 -9.82 -10.22 -1.14
C LYS A 36 -10.69 -10.62 0.05
N GLY A 37 -11.88 -10.02 0.14
CA GLY A 37 -12.80 -10.13 1.27
C GLY A 37 -12.83 -11.44 2.04
N LYS A 38 -13.02 -12.59 1.36
CA LYS A 38 -13.18 -13.89 2.03
C LYS A 38 -11.94 -14.79 1.96
N TYR A 39 -10.82 -14.28 1.45
CA TYR A 39 -9.60 -15.07 1.39
C TYR A 39 -9.19 -15.56 2.78
N ASN A 40 -8.91 -16.85 2.91
CA ASN A 40 -8.53 -17.43 4.21
C ASN A 40 -7.05 -17.13 4.51
N ALA A 41 -6.84 -16.23 5.45
CA ALA A 41 -5.50 -15.78 5.83
C ALA A 41 -5.22 -16.00 7.32
N GLN A 42 -5.94 -16.92 7.95
CA GLN A 42 -5.80 -17.15 9.40
C GLN A 42 -4.36 -17.47 9.81
N LYS A 43 -3.65 -18.29 9.03
CA LYS A 43 -2.26 -18.65 9.36
C LYS A 43 -1.33 -17.44 9.31
N LEU A 44 -1.59 -16.49 8.41
CA LEU A 44 -0.82 -15.25 8.34
C LEU A 44 -1.05 -14.41 9.58
N THR A 45 -2.30 -14.29 10.01
CA THR A 45 -2.63 -13.57 11.23
C THR A 45 -1.92 -14.18 12.44
N GLU A 46 -1.88 -15.49 12.51
CA GLU A 46 -1.18 -16.21 13.58
C GLU A 46 0.33 -15.94 13.58
N GLN A 47 0.89 -15.63 12.40
CA GLN A 47 2.30 -15.28 12.26
C GLN A 47 2.59 -13.80 12.49
N GLY A 48 1.59 -13.02 12.90
CA GLY A 48 1.75 -11.62 13.19
C GLY A 48 1.61 -10.68 11.98
N VAL A 49 1.14 -11.18 10.86
CA VAL A 49 0.90 -10.36 9.68
C VAL A 49 -0.43 -9.62 9.85
N LYS A 50 -0.43 -8.32 9.59
CA LYS A 50 -1.65 -7.53 9.59
C LYS A 50 -2.30 -7.61 8.21
N ILE A 51 -3.57 -7.97 8.18
CA ILE A 51 -4.29 -8.19 6.93
C ILE A 51 -5.40 -7.17 6.80
N TYR A 52 -5.34 -6.39 5.72
CA TYR A 52 -6.43 -5.53 5.30
C TYR A 52 -7.25 -6.28 4.25
N ARG A 53 -8.53 -6.01 4.21
CA ARG A 53 -9.42 -6.66 3.25
C ARG A 53 -10.06 -5.64 2.35
N ILE A 54 -10.28 -6.04 1.09
CA ILE A 54 -10.82 -5.16 0.07
C ILE A 54 -11.76 -5.94 -0.86
N LYS A 55 -12.63 -5.22 -1.55
CA LYS A 55 -13.51 -5.80 -2.58
C LYS A 55 -12.66 -6.44 -3.68
N PRO A 56 -13.11 -7.57 -4.26
CA PRO A 56 -12.37 -8.20 -5.35
C PRO A 56 -12.06 -7.26 -6.52
N GLU A 57 -12.97 -6.34 -6.84
CA GLU A 57 -12.80 -5.41 -7.97
C GLU A 57 -11.61 -4.46 -7.76
N LEU A 58 -11.25 -4.18 -6.52
CA LEU A 58 -10.17 -3.26 -6.20
C LEU A 58 -8.88 -3.98 -5.77
N HIS A 59 -8.91 -5.30 -5.64
CA HIS A 59 -7.78 -6.05 -5.11
C HIS A 59 -6.54 -5.97 -5.98
N THR A 60 -6.69 -6.03 -7.29
CA THR A 60 -5.55 -6.01 -8.21
C THR A 60 -5.25 -4.61 -8.79
N LEU A 61 -6.03 -3.60 -8.41
CA LEU A 61 -5.81 -2.25 -8.91
C LEU A 61 -4.48 -1.72 -8.40
N GLY A 62 -3.57 -1.40 -9.32
CA GLY A 62 -2.28 -0.82 -8.97
C GLY A 62 -1.21 -1.82 -8.52
N VAL A 63 -1.40 -3.11 -8.76
CA VAL A 63 -0.38 -4.12 -8.44
C VAL A 63 0.81 -3.97 -9.37
N ARG A 64 2.01 -4.07 -8.81
CA ARG A 64 3.25 -4.18 -9.58
C ARG A 64 4.10 -5.29 -9.00
N GLU A 65 5.08 -5.73 -9.78
CA GLU A 65 6.03 -6.73 -9.32
C GLU A 65 7.38 -6.07 -9.08
N LEU A 66 8.03 -6.45 -7.99
CA LEU A 66 9.37 -6.03 -7.66
C LEU A 66 10.27 -7.25 -7.54
N PRO A 67 11.52 -7.17 -8.03
CA PRO A 67 12.45 -8.28 -7.83
C PRO A 67 12.83 -8.38 -6.35
N SER A 68 13.02 -9.62 -5.88
CA SER A 68 13.53 -9.86 -4.54
C SER A 68 14.83 -10.67 -4.63
N PRO A 69 15.65 -10.65 -3.56
CA PRO A 69 16.78 -11.55 -3.47
C PRO A 69 16.32 -12.99 -3.64
N GLY A 70 17.03 -13.78 -4.43
CA GLY A 70 16.66 -15.17 -4.70
C GLY A 70 15.82 -15.38 -5.96
N GLY A 71 15.58 -14.31 -6.74
CA GLY A 71 14.93 -14.43 -8.04
C GLY A 71 13.41 -14.50 -8.03
N HIS A 72 12.78 -14.30 -6.88
CA HIS A 72 11.33 -14.25 -6.79
C HIS A 72 10.81 -12.85 -7.09
N GLN A 73 9.60 -12.74 -7.61
CA GLN A 73 8.92 -11.46 -7.79
C GLN A 73 7.95 -11.24 -6.64
N LEU A 74 8.01 -10.05 -6.05
CA LEU A 74 7.09 -9.65 -4.99
C LEU A 74 5.95 -8.85 -5.61
N ARG A 75 4.72 -9.21 -5.25
CA ARG A 75 3.56 -8.41 -5.64
C ARG A 75 3.33 -7.36 -4.57
N VAL A 76 3.36 -6.10 -5.00
CA VAL A 76 3.20 -4.93 -4.13
C VAL A 76 2.35 -3.91 -4.85
N TYR A 77 1.56 -3.12 -4.13
CA TYR A 77 0.84 -2.02 -4.75
C TYR A 77 1.81 -0.90 -5.11
N ASN A 78 1.53 -0.22 -6.23
CA ASN A 78 2.34 0.92 -6.63
C ASN A 78 2.18 2.09 -5.65
N ALA A 79 2.98 3.14 -5.84
CA ALA A 79 2.98 4.27 -4.91
C ALA A 79 1.62 4.97 -4.86
N GLU A 80 0.98 5.18 -6.01
CA GLU A 80 -0.31 5.85 -6.09
C GLU A 80 -1.38 5.08 -5.32
N ARG A 81 -1.46 3.77 -5.51
CA ARG A 81 -2.39 2.93 -4.78
C ARG A 81 -2.09 2.95 -3.27
N THR A 82 -0.81 2.87 -2.91
CA THR A 82 -0.40 2.81 -1.51
C THR A 82 -0.77 4.08 -0.76
N ILE A 83 -0.58 5.24 -1.38
CA ILE A 83 -1.01 6.51 -0.79
C ILE A 83 -2.51 6.49 -0.51
N CYS A 84 -3.31 6.03 -1.45
CA CYS A 84 -4.76 5.95 -1.27
C CYS A 84 -5.15 4.99 -0.14
N ASP A 85 -4.47 3.84 -0.06
CA ASP A 85 -4.68 2.88 1.03
C ASP A 85 -4.36 3.49 2.40
N MET A 86 -3.26 4.23 2.50
CA MET A 86 -2.86 4.88 3.75
C MET A 86 -3.92 5.88 4.20
N ILE A 87 -4.43 6.69 3.28
CA ILE A 87 -5.47 7.68 3.61
C ILE A 87 -6.77 6.99 4.00
N ARG A 88 -7.15 5.94 3.26
CA ARG A 88 -8.37 5.19 3.54
C ARG A 88 -8.33 4.53 4.91
N SER A 89 -7.15 4.08 5.33
CA SER A 89 -6.95 3.39 6.60
C SER A 89 -6.39 4.32 7.70
N ARG A 90 -6.50 5.63 7.55
CA ARG A 90 -5.86 6.60 8.44
C ARG A 90 -6.24 6.49 9.91
N SER A 91 -7.39 5.93 10.21
CA SER A 91 -7.79 5.71 11.61
C SER A 91 -6.95 4.65 12.32
N ASN A 92 -6.24 3.82 11.57
CA ASN A 92 -5.39 2.74 12.07
C ASN A 92 -3.91 3.03 11.88
N ILE A 93 -3.56 4.23 11.44
CA ILE A 93 -2.19 4.60 11.04
C ILE A 93 -1.86 5.93 11.67
N GLU A 94 -0.62 6.06 12.17
CA GLU A 94 -0.15 7.32 12.72
C GLU A 94 -0.18 8.41 11.64
N ILE A 95 -0.67 9.58 12.00
CA ILE A 95 -0.79 10.70 11.06
C ILE A 95 0.56 11.06 10.44
N GLN A 96 1.65 10.96 11.21
CA GLN A 96 2.99 11.25 10.73
C GLN A 96 3.43 10.28 9.63
N ASP A 97 3.00 9.04 9.70
CA ASP A 97 3.42 8.02 8.75
C ASP A 97 2.85 8.30 7.37
N TYR A 98 1.56 8.59 7.25
CA TYR A 98 1.01 8.87 5.93
C TYR A 98 1.39 10.26 5.40
N GLN A 99 1.62 11.25 6.27
CA GLN A 99 2.15 12.55 5.84
C GLN A 99 3.56 12.41 5.28
N THR A 100 4.41 11.64 5.96
CA THR A 100 5.77 11.36 5.48
C THR A 100 5.73 10.63 4.15
N ALA A 101 4.86 9.64 4.03
CA ALA A 101 4.70 8.88 2.80
C ALA A 101 4.29 9.79 1.63
N LEU A 102 3.32 10.67 1.85
CA LEU A 102 2.86 11.59 0.82
C LEU A 102 3.96 12.57 0.40
N ARG A 103 4.71 13.12 1.36
CA ARG A 103 5.84 14.00 1.04
C ARG A 103 6.91 13.28 0.24
N SER A 104 7.25 12.06 0.61
CA SER A 104 8.22 11.25 -0.13
C SER A 104 7.73 10.96 -1.54
N TYR A 105 6.47 10.63 -1.68
CA TYR A 105 5.87 10.39 -2.98
C TYR A 105 5.97 11.63 -3.89
N LEU A 106 5.67 12.80 -3.35
CA LEU A 106 5.69 14.05 -4.13
C LEU A 106 7.08 14.45 -4.61
N ARG A 107 8.14 13.88 -4.02
CA ARG A 107 9.52 14.09 -4.47
C ARG A 107 9.95 13.16 -5.58
N LEU A 108 9.16 12.13 -5.89
CA LEU A 108 9.52 11.19 -6.94
C LEU A 108 9.40 11.83 -8.32
N LYS A 109 10.36 11.55 -9.19
CA LYS A 109 10.29 11.99 -10.60
C LYS A 109 9.16 11.29 -11.33
N GLU A 110 8.97 10.03 -11.04
CA GLU A 110 7.99 9.17 -11.70
C GLU A 110 6.60 9.26 -11.08
N LYS A 111 6.38 10.21 -10.17
CA LYS A 111 5.03 10.40 -9.62
C LYS A 111 4.02 10.70 -10.73
N ASN A 112 2.83 10.18 -10.54
CA ASN A 112 1.76 10.32 -11.52
C ASN A 112 0.51 10.84 -10.80
N ILE A 113 0.41 12.17 -10.68
CA ILE A 113 -0.68 12.80 -9.96
C ILE A 113 -2.05 12.49 -10.59
N PRO A 114 -2.22 12.51 -11.93
CA PRO A 114 -3.49 12.10 -12.52
C PRO A 114 -3.90 10.68 -12.13
N LEU A 115 -2.97 9.74 -12.12
CA LEU A 115 -3.25 8.36 -11.70
C LEU A 115 -3.61 8.30 -10.21
N LEU A 116 -2.87 9.06 -9.38
CA LEU A 116 -3.17 9.15 -7.96
C LEU A 116 -4.60 9.62 -7.73
N MET A 117 -5.04 10.65 -8.44
CA MET A 117 -6.41 11.17 -8.32
C MET A 117 -7.45 10.19 -8.83
N GLU A 118 -7.14 9.47 -9.90
CA GLU A 118 -8.02 8.42 -10.41
C GLU A 118 -8.25 7.32 -9.36
N TYR A 119 -7.18 6.85 -8.73
CA TYR A 119 -7.30 5.87 -7.65
C TYR A 119 -8.04 6.45 -6.44
N ALA A 120 -7.78 7.72 -6.11
CA ALA A 120 -8.46 8.37 -4.99
C ALA A 120 -9.97 8.43 -5.19
N GLU A 121 -10.44 8.62 -6.42
CA GLU A 121 -11.87 8.56 -6.73
C GLU A 121 -12.41 7.14 -6.50
N GLU A 122 -11.68 6.11 -6.95
CA GLU A 122 -12.10 4.72 -6.77
C GLU A 122 -12.19 4.34 -5.29
N PHE A 123 -11.31 4.89 -4.45
CA PHE A 123 -11.28 4.60 -3.01
C PHE A 123 -12.06 5.61 -2.18
N HIS A 124 -12.73 6.58 -2.81
CA HIS A 124 -13.53 7.60 -2.14
C HIS A 124 -12.73 8.46 -1.15
N VAL A 125 -11.47 8.74 -1.48
CA VAL A 125 -10.59 9.58 -0.66
C VAL A 125 -10.11 10.84 -1.40
N ALA A 126 -10.70 11.14 -2.56
CA ALA A 126 -10.24 12.25 -3.40
C ALA A 126 -10.30 13.61 -2.69
N ALA A 127 -11.38 13.89 -1.96
CA ALA A 127 -11.53 15.17 -1.27
C ALA A 127 -10.45 15.35 -0.19
N ILE A 128 -10.18 14.30 0.57
CA ILE A 128 -9.17 14.32 1.62
C ILE A 128 -7.78 14.48 1.02
N LEU A 129 -7.51 13.75 -0.06
CA LEU A 129 -6.23 13.85 -0.75
C LEU A 129 -5.99 15.26 -1.30
N ARG A 130 -7.01 15.88 -1.91
CA ARG A 130 -6.89 17.26 -2.40
C ARG A 130 -6.50 18.22 -1.29
N THR A 131 -7.09 18.07 -0.11
CA THR A 131 -6.75 18.91 1.04
C THR A 131 -5.28 18.79 1.40
N TYR A 132 -4.74 17.59 1.44
CA TYR A 132 -3.33 17.38 1.71
C TYR A 132 -2.44 17.96 0.59
N LEU A 133 -2.82 17.77 -0.67
CA LEU A 133 -2.03 18.28 -1.79
C LEU A 133 -1.98 19.81 -1.81
N GLU A 134 -3.07 20.49 -1.46
CA GLU A 134 -3.11 21.94 -1.38
C GLU A 134 -2.13 22.48 -0.34
N VAL A 135 -1.93 21.75 0.75
CA VAL A 135 -1.00 22.17 1.82
C VAL A 135 0.45 21.87 1.43
N LEU A 136 0.70 20.75 0.73
CA LEU A 136 2.06 20.26 0.48
C LEU A 136 2.65 20.69 -0.88
N LEU A 137 1.82 21.11 -1.80
CA LEU A 137 2.27 21.61 -3.12
C LEU A 137 2.29 23.17 -3.18
#